data_0721b1febd02a226b892edae19b5ddd1
#
_entry.id   0721b1febd02a226b892edae19b5ddd1
#
_cell.length_a   1.000
_cell.length_b   1.000
_cell.length_c   1.000
_cell.angle_alpha   90.00
_cell.angle_beta   90.00
_cell.angle_gamma   90.00
#
_symmetry.space_group_name_H-M   'P 1'
#
loop_
_entity.id
_entity.type
_entity.pdbx_description
1 polymer ?
#
loop_
_entity_poly.entity_id
_entity_poly.type
_entity_poly.pdbx_seq_one_letter_code
_entity_poly.pdbx_strand_id
1 'polypeptide(L)'
;MYVTVNGARLYFDVEGAGLVPDGPGMREKPTLLMLHGGPGFDHTMYKPAFSQLADIAQVIYLDQRGQGRSSGDDPTTWTLAQWGDDVKGFCDALGIEKPIVYGGSFGGFVAQSYVTRHPEHPGKLILVSTSARMDYQAVFAAFERIGGKEARALAEAHLLKPTMETRRAYLEKNFPL
;
A
#
# COMPACT_ATOMS: atom_id res chain seq x y z
N MET A 1 -15.96 3.47 -1.08
CA MET A 1 -16.65 3.41 0.23
C MET A 1 -15.79 4.07 1.30
N TYR A 2 -16.31 4.24 2.53
CA TYR A 2 -15.53 4.86 3.62
C TYR A 2 -15.80 4.16 4.94
N VAL A 3 -14.76 4.08 5.77
CA VAL A 3 -14.84 3.65 7.17
C VAL A 3 -13.98 4.55 8.04
N THR A 4 -14.38 4.81 9.28
CA THR A 4 -13.59 5.61 10.22
C THR A 4 -12.77 4.69 11.11
N VAL A 5 -11.46 4.88 11.12
CA VAL A 5 -10.48 4.08 11.84
C VAL A 5 -9.43 4.99 12.47
N ASN A 6 -9.19 4.86 13.77
CA ASN A 6 -8.16 5.61 14.48
C ASN A 6 -8.19 7.13 14.21
N GLY A 7 -9.40 7.70 14.14
CA GLY A 7 -9.61 9.13 13.88
C GLY A 7 -9.44 9.58 12.43
N ALA A 8 -9.15 8.68 11.49
CA ALA A 8 -9.13 8.98 10.05
C ALA A 8 -10.30 8.29 9.34
N ARG A 9 -10.85 8.94 8.32
CA ARG A 9 -11.86 8.39 7.42
C ARG A 9 -11.15 7.79 6.21
N LEU A 10 -11.05 6.47 6.17
CA LEU A 10 -10.34 5.73 5.14
C LEU A 10 -11.28 5.38 3.97
N TYR A 11 -10.84 5.68 2.76
CA TYR A 11 -11.52 5.27 1.54
C TYR A 11 -11.08 3.87 1.14
N PHE A 12 -12.00 3.08 0.66
CA PHE A 12 -11.72 1.78 0.05
C PHE A 12 -12.70 1.45 -1.07
N ASP A 13 -12.24 0.61 -1.98
CA ASP A 13 -13.06 0.05 -3.05
C ASP A 13 -13.03 -1.47 -2.99
N VAL A 14 -14.09 -2.14 -3.48
CA VAL A 14 -14.24 -3.60 -3.40
C VAL A 14 -14.63 -4.16 -4.76
N GLU A 15 -13.93 -5.20 -5.18
CA GLU A 15 -14.24 -5.98 -6.38
C GLU A 15 -14.37 -7.46 -6.02
N GLY A 16 -15.35 -8.11 -6.63
CA GLY A 16 -15.68 -9.51 -6.36
C GLY A 16 -16.54 -9.72 -5.12
N ALA A 17 -17.35 -10.76 -5.16
CA ALA A 17 -18.17 -11.18 -4.03
C ALA A 17 -17.32 -11.98 -3.04
N GLY A 18 -17.51 -11.73 -1.73
CA GLY A 18 -16.87 -12.53 -0.66
C GLY A 18 -17.52 -13.89 -0.45
N LEU A 19 -18.79 -14.05 -0.86
CA LEU A 19 -19.57 -15.29 -0.75
C LEU A 19 -20.13 -15.66 -2.13
N VAL A 20 -19.91 -16.89 -2.58
CA VAL A 20 -20.33 -17.37 -3.90
C VAL A 20 -21.00 -18.73 -3.82
N PRO A 21 -21.93 -19.07 -4.74
CA PRO A 21 -22.50 -20.39 -4.82
C PRO A 21 -21.46 -21.48 -5.02
N ASP A 22 -21.62 -22.62 -4.34
CA ASP A 22 -20.79 -23.81 -4.47
C ASP A 22 -21.65 -25.07 -4.34
N GLY A 23 -22.12 -25.58 -5.47
CA GLY A 23 -23.12 -26.65 -5.50
C GLY A 23 -24.40 -26.30 -4.76
N PRO A 24 -24.83 -27.12 -3.78
CA PRO A 24 -26.02 -26.84 -2.97
C PRO A 24 -25.80 -25.83 -1.84
N GLY A 25 -24.59 -25.32 -1.67
CA GLY A 25 -24.20 -24.42 -0.58
C GLY A 25 -23.58 -23.13 -1.07
N MET A 26 -22.96 -22.42 -0.12
CA MET A 26 -22.19 -21.20 -0.38
C MET A 26 -20.76 -21.39 0.12
N ARG A 27 -19.80 -20.81 -0.60
CA ARG A 27 -18.37 -20.81 -0.23
C ARG A 27 -17.87 -19.39 -0.08
N GLU A 28 -17.12 -19.16 0.99
CA GLU A 28 -16.40 -17.90 1.17
C GLU A 28 -15.15 -17.86 0.30
N LYS A 29 -14.93 -16.73 -0.35
CA LYS A 29 -13.66 -16.40 -0.98
C LYS A 29 -12.74 -15.73 0.03
N PRO A 30 -11.40 -15.92 -0.09
CA PRO A 30 -10.47 -15.17 0.74
C PRO A 30 -10.56 -13.67 0.45
N THR A 31 -10.36 -12.86 1.48
CA THR A 31 -10.20 -11.40 1.32
C THR A 31 -8.77 -11.07 0.99
N LEU A 32 -8.55 -10.38 -0.14
CA LEU A 32 -7.28 -9.82 -0.55
C LEU A 32 -7.29 -8.31 -0.32
N LEU A 33 -6.55 -7.85 0.69
CA LEU A 33 -6.40 -6.44 1.01
C LEU A 33 -5.16 -5.86 0.32
N MET A 34 -5.36 -4.86 -0.53
CA MET A 34 -4.34 -4.23 -1.36
C MET A 34 -3.88 -2.91 -0.76
N LEU A 35 -2.59 -2.83 -0.37
CA LEU A 35 -1.94 -1.63 0.15
C LEU A 35 -1.04 -1.03 -0.93
N HIS A 36 -1.42 0.16 -1.43
CA HIS A 36 -0.74 0.81 -2.55
C HIS A 36 0.65 1.34 -2.19
N GLY A 37 1.47 1.54 -3.22
CA GLY A 37 2.79 2.17 -3.12
C GLY A 37 2.71 3.67 -2.86
N GLY A 38 3.85 4.32 -2.91
CA GLY A 38 3.98 5.77 -2.69
C GLY A 38 5.10 6.08 -1.69
N PRO A 39 4.86 6.92 -0.66
CA PRO A 39 3.62 7.64 -0.35
C PRO A 39 3.17 8.64 -1.43
N GLY A 40 1.89 9.04 -1.39
CA GLY A 40 1.30 10.04 -2.29
C GLY A 40 0.64 9.48 -3.56
N PHE A 41 0.44 8.16 -3.65
CA PHE A 41 -0.44 7.51 -4.62
C PHE A 41 -1.77 7.09 -3.98
N ASP A 42 -2.56 6.32 -4.71
CA ASP A 42 -3.82 5.74 -4.27
C ASP A 42 -4.04 4.35 -4.87
N HIS A 43 -5.19 3.75 -4.55
CA HIS A 43 -5.56 2.41 -4.99
C HIS A 43 -5.67 2.24 -6.51
N THR A 44 -5.86 3.32 -7.27
CA THR A 44 -6.07 3.23 -8.73
C THR A 44 -4.86 2.68 -9.47
N MET A 45 -3.66 2.73 -8.86
CA MET A 45 -2.44 2.15 -9.44
C MET A 45 -2.53 0.64 -9.69
N TYR A 46 -3.47 -0.04 -9.03
CA TYR A 46 -3.65 -1.49 -9.19
C TYR A 46 -4.74 -1.86 -10.19
N LYS A 47 -5.55 -0.89 -10.62
CA LYS A 47 -6.66 -1.12 -11.55
C LYS A 47 -6.26 -0.81 -13.00
N PRO A 48 -6.76 -1.55 -13.97
CA PRO A 48 -7.62 -2.74 -13.84
C PRO A 48 -6.83 -4.05 -13.66
N ALA A 49 -5.50 -4.00 -13.58
CA ALA A 49 -4.65 -5.20 -13.65
C ALA A 49 -5.00 -6.26 -12.58
N PHE A 50 -5.27 -5.84 -11.35
CA PHE A 50 -5.62 -6.72 -10.24
C PHE A 50 -7.11 -7.06 -10.16
N SER A 51 -7.97 -6.41 -10.95
CA SER A 51 -9.41 -6.71 -11.01
C SER A 51 -9.70 -8.17 -11.43
N GLN A 52 -8.79 -8.80 -12.17
CA GLN A 52 -8.90 -10.22 -12.55
C GLN A 52 -8.89 -11.17 -11.34
N LEU A 53 -8.32 -10.75 -10.21
CA LEU A 53 -8.31 -11.55 -8.99
C LEU A 53 -9.69 -11.63 -8.32
N ALA A 54 -10.66 -10.79 -8.74
CA ALA A 54 -12.04 -10.85 -8.27
C ALA A 54 -12.73 -12.19 -8.55
N ASP A 55 -12.21 -12.99 -9.48
CA ASP A 55 -12.71 -14.34 -9.74
C ASP A 55 -12.39 -15.32 -8.59
N ILE A 56 -11.29 -15.12 -7.88
CA ILE A 56 -10.79 -16.04 -6.86
C ILE A 56 -10.78 -15.47 -5.43
N ALA A 57 -10.91 -14.15 -5.28
CA ALA A 57 -10.88 -13.46 -4.00
C ALA A 57 -11.90 -12.31 -3.99
N GLN A 58 -12.29 -11.84 -2.82
CA GLN A 58 -12.81 -10.49 -2.67
C GLN A 58 -11.63 -9.54 -2.56
N VAL A 59 -11.45 -8.66 -3.54
CA VAL A 59 -10.33 -7.73 -3.59
C VAL A 59 -10.75 -6.39 -3.00
N ILE A 60 -10.08 -5.96 -1.94
CA ILE A 60 -10.30 -4.69 -1.27
C ILE A 60 -9.08 -3.80 -1.50
N TYR A 61 -9.30 -2.64 -2.09
CA TYR A 61 -8.27 -1.64 -2.36
C TYR A 61 -8.41 -0.52 -1.34
N LEU A 62 -7.41 -0.31 -0.51
CA LEU A 62 -7.42 0.68 0.56
C LEU A 62 -6.56 1.89 0.18
N ASP A 63 -7.14 3.09 0.24
CA ASP A 63 -6.36 4.32 0.32
C ASP A 63 -5.88 4.51 1.76
N GLN A 64 -4.56 4.56 1.93
CA GLN A 64 -3.95 4.66 3.25
C GLN A 64 -4.14 6.08 3.82
N ARG A 65 -4.09 6.23 5.14
CA ARG A 65 -4.17 7.52 5.85
C ARG A 65 -3.39 8.64 5.16
N GLY A 66 -4.03 9.79 4.94
CA GLY A 66 -3.41 10.96 4.30
C GLY A 66 -3.12 10.81 2.81
N GLN A 67 -3.69 9.78 2.14
CA GLN A 67 -3.42 9.48 0.73
C GLN A 67 -4.70 9.21 -0.03
N GLY A 68 -4.69 9.48 -1.34
CA GLY A 68 -5.83 9.29 -2.21
C GLY A 68 -7.07 10.05 -1.74
N ARG A 69 -8.14 9.32 -1.46
CA ARG A 69 -9.42 9.84 -0.98
C ARG A 69 -9.59 9.73 0.54
N SER A 70 -8.59 9.19 1.24
CA SER A 70 -8.59 9.06 2.69
C SER A 70 -8.21 10.38 3.37
N SER A 71 -8.82 10.65 4.52
CA SER A 71 -8.42 11.74 5.40
C SER A 71 -7.21 11.37 6.29
N GLY A 72 -6.84 12.26 7.19
CA GLY A 72 -5.71 12.07 8.09
C GLY A 72 -4.54 12.94 7.65
N ASP A 73 -4.82 14.23 7.42
CA ASP A 73 -3.88 15.19 6.83
C ASP A 73 -2.83 15.70 7.83
N ASP A 74 -2.89 15.27 9.10
CA ASP A 74 -1.86 15.59 10.09
C ASP A 74 -0.60 14.74 9.87
N PRO A 75 0.50 15.35 9.37
CA PRO A 75 1.74 14.61 9.09
C PRO A 75 2.39 13.97 10.31
N THR A 76 2.06 14.42 11.53
CA THR A 76 2.60 13.82 12.76
C THR A 76 2.08 12.41 12.97
N THR A 77 0.95 12.06 12.34
CA THR A 77 0.36 10.72 12.36
C THR A 77 0.90 9.80 11.24
N TRP A 78 1.73 10.31 10.33
CA TRP A 78 2.24 9.53 9.19
C TRP A 78 3.45 8.69 9.60
N THR A 79 3.18 7.68 10.37
CA THR A 79 4.20 6.72 10.83
C THR A 79 3.84 5.31 10.37
N LEU A 80 4.84 4.46 10.15
CA LEU A 80 4.60 3.06 9.81
C LEU A 80 3.78 2.34 10.89
N ALA A 81 3.98 2.70 12.16
CA ALA A 81 3.21 2.16 13.26
C ALA A 81 1.72 2.50 13.13
N GLN A 82 1.40 3.78 12.87
CA GLN A 82 0.01 4.23 12.70
C GLN A 82 -0.64 3.60 11.48
N TRP A 83 0.03 3.56 10.33
CA TRP A 83 -0.51 2.89 9.14
C TRP A 83 -0.72 1.38 9.36
N GLY A 84 0.17 0.71 10.11
CA GLY A 84 0.00 -0.70 10.49
C GLY A 84 -1.22 -0.91 11.39
N ASP A 85 -1.43 -0.04 12.38
CA ASP A 85 -2.61 -0.06 13.25
C ASP A 85 -3.90 0.32 12.52
N ASP A 86 -3.82 1.19 11.50
CA ASP A 86 -4.95 1.51 10.63
C ASP A 86 -5.39 0.30 9.80
N VAL A 87 -4.47 -0.51 9.29
CA VAL A 87 -4.80 -1.77 8.59
C VAL A 87 -5.54 -2.73 9.53
N LYS A 88 -5.08 -2.86 10.76
CA LYS A 88 -5.77 -3.71 11.77
C LYS A 88 -7.16 -3.17 12.07
N GLY A 89 -7.26 -1.88 12.41
CA GLY A 89 -8.53 -1.24 12.73
C GLY A 89 -9.51 -1.25 11.55
N PHE A 90 -9.01 -1.14 10.30
CA PHE A 90 -9.81 -1.29 9.09
C PHE A 90 -10.43 -2.68 8.99
N CYS A 91 -9.62 -3.72 9.20
CA CYS A 91 -10.11 -5.09 9.18
C CYS A 91 -11.14 -5.33 10.30
N ASP A 92 -10.88 -4.84 11.52
CA ASP A 92 -11.81 -4.98 12.64
C ASP A 92 -13.16 -4.31 12.37
N ALA A 93 -13.12 -3.10 11.83
CA ALA A 93 -14.34 -2.35 11.53
C ALA A 93 -15.22 -3.00 10.45
N LEU A 94 -14.64 -3.83 9.59
CA LEU A 94 -15.35 -4.55 8.52
C LEU A 94 -15.53 -6.04 8.80
N GLY A 95 -15.11 -6.55 9.97
CA GLY A 95 -15.19 -7.96 10.30
C GLY A 95 -14.32 -8.86 9.41
N ILE A 96 -13.20 -8.34 8.93
CA ILE A 96 -12.28 -9.09 8.08
C ILE A 96 -11.31 -9.87 8.97
N GLU A 97 -11.42 -11.19 8.94
CA GLU A 97 -10.54 -12.11 9.63
C GLU A 97 -9.54 -12.76 8.67
N LYS A 98 -8.28 -12.92 9.13
CA LYS A 98 -7.23 -13.61 8.37
C LYS A 98 -7.07 -13.14 6.91
N PRO A 99 -6.99 -11.81 6.63
CA PRO A 99 -6.84 -11.33 5.27
C PRO A 99 -5.54 -11.80 4.65
N ILE A 100 -5.55 -11.98 3.32
CA ILE A 100 -4.33 -11.98 2.52
C ILE A 100 -3.98 -10.52 2.29
N VAL A 101 -2.83 -10.05 2.79
CA VAL A 101 -2.41 -8.66 2.65
C VAL A 101 -1.34 -8.56 1.57
N TYR A 102 -1.62 -7.78 0.53
CA TYR A 102 -0.65 -7.41 -0.51
C TYR A 102 -0.10 -6.02 -0.21
N GLY A 103 1.22 -5.90 -0.17
CA GLY A 103 1.91 -4.63 -0.03
C GLY A 103 2.94 -4.42 -1.13
N GLY A 104 2.69 -3.43 -2.00
CA GLY A 104 3.62 -3.03 -3.05
C GLY A 104 4.44 -1.81 -2.66
N SER A 105 5.78 -1.83 -2.83
CA SER A 105 6.67 -0.71 -2.53
C SER A 105 6.44 -0.16 -1.11
N PHE A 106 5.98 1.10 -0.96
CA PHE A 106 5.62 1.69 0.34
C PHE A 106 4.53 0.89 1.07
N GLY A 107 3.50 0.39 0.36
CA GLY A 107 2.49 -0.49 0.95
C GLY A 107 3.08 -1.76 1.58
N GLY A 108 4.25 -2.20 1.09
CA GLY A 108 5.01 -3.30 1.68
C GLY A 108 5.63 -2.95 3.04
N PHE A 109 6.09 -1.71 3.25
CA PHE A 109 6.53 -1.26 4.58
C PHE A 109 5.36 -1.22 5.56
N VAL A 110 4.20 -0.74 5.10
CA VAL A 110 2.98 -0.71 5.92
C VAL A 110 2.52 -2.14 6.26
N ALA A 111 2.51 -3.05 5.27
CA ALA A 111 2.16 -4.45 5.48
C ALA A 111 3.09 -5.15 6.48
N GLN A 112 4.40 -4.90 6.41
CA GLN A 112 5.37 -5.43 7.37
C GLN A 112 5.15 -4.85 8.77
N SER A 113 4.89 -3.54 8.89
CA SER A 113 4.54 -2.91 10.16
C SER A 113 3.27 -3.53 10.77
N TYR A 114 2.23 -3.70 9.96
CA TYR A 114 0.99 -4.38 10.38
C TYR A 114 1.25 -5.80 10.91
N VAL A 115 1.98 -6.64 10.17
CA VAL A 115 2.26 -8.02 10.57
C VAL A 115 3.11 -8.09 11.84
N THR A 116 4.11 -7.23 12.00
CA THR A 116 4.96 -7.23 13.19
C THR A 116 4.22 -6.74 14.45
N ARG A 117 3.23 -5.87 14.29
CA ARG A 117 2.41 -5.35 15.39
C ARG A 117 1.22 -6.24 15.74
N HIS A 118 0.69 -6.96 14.76
CA HIS A 118 -0.50 -7.82 14.88
C HIS A 118 -0.26 -9.21 14.27
N PRO A 119 0.74 -9.98 14.75
CA PRO A 119 1.24 -11.19 14.07
C PRO A 119 0.19 -12.29 13.90
N GLU A 120 -0.80 -12.36 14.80
CA GLU A 120 -1.84 -13.40 14.75
C GLU A 120 -3.00 -13.06 13.81
N HIS A 121 -3.07 -11.81 13.31
CA HIS A 121 -4.25 -11.37 12.56
C HIS A 121 -4.17 -11.69 11.06
N PRO A 122 -3.06 -11.45 10.31
CA PRO A 122 -3.00 -11.74 8.88
C PRO A 122 -3.03 -13.24 8.59
N GLY A 123 -3.75 -13.63 7.54
CA GLY A 123 -3.73 -15.00 7.04
C GLY A 123 -2.50 -15.28 6.18
N LYS A 124 -2.18 -14.36 5.27
CA LYS A 124 -1.00 -14.42 4.38
C LYS A 124 -0.48 -13.02 4.08
N LEU A 125 0.81 -12.94 3.71
CA LEU A 125 1.47 -11.71 3.30
C LEU A 125 2.11 -11.88 1.92
N ILE A 126 1.85 -10.91 1.03
CA ILE A 126 2.46 -10.82 -0.30
C ILE A 126 3.21 -9.50 -0.38
N LEU A 127 4.52 -9.54 -0.52
CA LEU A 127 5.39 -8.39 -0.59
C LEU A 127 5.98 -8.27 -2.00
N VAL A 128 5.81 -7.11 -2.64
CA VAL A 128 6.27 -6.87 -4.00
C VAL A 128 7.06 -5.56 -4.07
N SER A 129 8.28 -5.63 -4.64
CA SER A 129 9.14 -4.46 -4.86
C SER A 129 9.33 -3.61 -3.59
N THR A 130 9.54 -4.27 -2.45
CA THR A 130 9.73 -3.67 -1.14
C THR A 130 10.92 -4.31 -0.42
N SER A 131 11.25 -3.82 0.76
CA SER A 131 12.35 -4.35 1.58
C SER A 131 12.00 -4.29 3.06
N ALA A 132 12.69 -5.05 3.88
CA ALA A 132 12.54 -4.99 5.34
C ALA A 132 13.19 -3.72 5.93
N ARG A 133 14.12 -3.11 5.20
CA ARG A 133 14.86 -1.91 5.61
C ARG A 133 15.22 -1.08 4.39
N MET A 134 15.02 0.24 4.47
CA MET A 134 15.48 1.16 3.44
C MET A 134 16.99 1.39 3.60
N ASP A 135 17.76 0.93 2.63
CA ASP A 135 19.18 1.25 2.50
C ASP A 135 19.34 2.34 1.43
N TYR A 136 19.32 3.58 1.86
CA TYR A 136 19.46 4.72 0.95
C TYR A 136 20.77 4.71 0.16
N GLN A 137 21.87 4.22 0.75
CA GLN A 137 23.14 4.18 0.04
C GLN A 137 23.11 3.17 -1.11
N ALA A 138 22.54 2.00 -0.88
CA ALA A 138 22.35 1.01 -1.94
C ALA A 138 21.38 1.52 -3.03
N VAL A 139 20.30 2.21 -2.64
CA VAL A 139 19.36 2.83 -3.58
C VAL A 139 20.08 3.88 -4.44
N PHE A 140 20.82 4.81 -3.84
CA PHE A 140 21.54 5.86 -4.58
C PHE A 140 22.62 5.29 -5.49
N ALA A 141 23.36 4.27 -5.02
CA ALA A 141 24.34 3.57 -5.86
C ALA A 141 23.68 2.88 -7.08
N ALA A 142 22.47 2.35 -6.92
CA ALA A 142 21.71 1.77 -8.03
C ALA A 142 21.30 2.85 -9.05
N PHE A 143 20.80 4.02 -8.60
CA PHE A 143 20.50 5.14 -9.49
C PHE A 143 21.74 5.63 -10.24
N GLU A 144 22.89 5.73 -9.56
CA GLU A 144 24.15 6.13 -10.23
C GLU A 144 24.58 5.10 -11.29
N ARG A 145 24.50 3.81 -10.98
CA ARG A 145 24.89 2.74 -11.89
C ARG A 145 24.00 2.69 -13.14
N ILE A 146 22.71 2.96 -13.02
CA ILE A 146 21.72 2.84 -14.10
C ILE A 146 21.61 4.14 -14.89
N GLY A 147 21.50 5.28 -14.21
CA GLY A 147 21.18 6.58 -14.80
C GLY A 147 22.29 7.64 -14.65
N GLY A 148 23.45 7.29 -14.06
CA GLY A 148 24.58 8.18 -13.86
C GLY A 148 24.44 9.12 -12.66
N LYS A 149 25.45 9.98 -12.46
CA LYS A 149 25.54 10.88 -11.31
C LYS A 149 24.35 11.84 -11.17
N GLU A 150 23.77 12.29 -12.29
CA GLU A 150 22.59 13.15 -12.27
C GLU A 150 21.35 12.43 -11.71
N ALA A 151 21.11 11.21 -12.17
CA ALA A 151 20.02 10.38 -11.64
C ALA A 151 20.13 10.13 -10.15
N ARG A 152 21.36 9.87 -9.67
CA ARG A 152 21.64 9.76 -8.24
C ARG A 152 21.32 11.06 -7.50
N ALA A 153 21.81 12.20 -7.96
CA ALA A 153 21.61 13.50 -7.30
C ALA A 153 20.12 13.85 -7.17
N LEU A 154 19.33 13.59 -8.22
CA LEU A 154 17.89 13.81 -8.20
C LEU A 154 17.17 12.83 -7.24
N ALA A 155 17.60 11.57 -7.19
CA ALA A 155 17.07 10.61 -6.24
C ALA A 155 17.39 11.00 -4.79
N GLU A 156 18.61 11.41 -4.50
CA GLU A 156 19.01 11.91 -3.16
C GLU A 156 18.18 13.13 -2.75
N ALA A 157 18.06 14.13 -3.64
CA ALA A 157 17.28 15.34 -3.37
C ALA A 157 15.82 15.03 -3.04
N HIS A 158 15.19 14.13 -3.84
CA HIS A 158 13.79 13.80 -3.64
C HIS A 158 13.54 12.88 -2.44
N LEU A 159 14.32 11.82 -2.27
CA LEU A 159 14.09 10.82 -1.22
C LEU A 159 14.48 11.31 0.18
N LEU A 160 15.43 12.23 0.28
CA LEU A 160 15.86 12.77 1.58
C LEU A 160 15.12 14.06 1.97
N LYS A 161 14.71 14.87 1.00
CA LYS A 161 13.99 16.15 1.21
C LYS A 161 12.91 16.33 0.15
N PRO A 162 11.80 15.60 0.22
CA PRO A 162 10.76 15.63 -0.80
C PRO A 162 10.06 16.99 -0.87
N THR A 163 10.05 17.57 -2.07
CA THR A 163 9.23 18.74 -2.44
C THR A 163 8.57 18.46 -3.78
N MET A 164 7.59 19.29 -4.19
CA MET A 164 6.99 19.14 -5.51
C MET A 164 8.02 19.34 -6.64
N GLU A 165 8.97 20.24 -6.45
CA GLU A 165 10.06 20.49 -7.40
C GLU A 165 11.00 19.28 -7.51
N THR A 166 11.51 18.75 -6.37
CA THR A 166 12.39 17.58 -6.38
C THR A 166 11.68 16.35 -6.91
N ARG A 167 10.37 16.19 -6.63
CA ARG A 167 9.55 15.10 -7.17
C ARG A 167 9.46 15.17 -8.70
N ARG A 168 9.18 16.35 -9.24
CA ARG A 168 9.04 16.54 -10.68
C ARG A 168 10.36 16.20 -11.39
N ALA A 169 11.47 16.80 -10.96
CA ALA A 169 12.79 16.55 -11.54
C ALA A 169 13.20 15.06 -11.45
N TYR A 170 12.91 14.42 -10.32
CA TYR A 170 13.17 12.99 -10.11
C TYR A 170 12.38 12.11 -11.08
N LEU A 171 11.08 12.39 -11.27
CA LEU A 171 10.23 11.60 -12.15
C LEU A 171 10.61 11.80 -13.64
N GLU A 172 10.80 13.04 -14.07
CA GLU A 172 11.17 13.36 -15.46
C GLU A 172 12.47 12.68 -15.90
N LYS A 173 13.45 12.57 -15.00
CA LYS A 173 14.74 11.96 -15.31
C LYS A 173 14.76 10.45 -15.18
N ASN A 174 14.17 9.90 -14.10
CA ASN A 174 14.34 8.51 -13.75
C ASN A 174 13.19 7.61 -14.25
N PHE A 175 12.05 8.20 -14.62
CA PHE A 175 10.88 7.48 -15.11
C PHE A 175 10.25 8.24 -16.29
N PRO A 176 11.00 8.45 -17.41
CA PRO A 176 10.44 9.09 -18.58
C PRO A 176 9.27 8.29 -19.13
N LEU A 177 8.14 8.97 -19.34
CA LEU A 177 6.93 8.39 -19.94
C LEU A 177 7.12 8.20 -21.44
#